data_146d6d159810666b2bba2975ec2160ab
#
_entry.id   146d6d159810666b2bba2975ec2160ab
#
_cell.length_a   1.000
_cell.length_b   1.000
_cell.length_c   1.000
_cell.angle_alpha   90.00
_cell.angle_beta   90.00
_cell.angle_gamma   90.00
#
_symmetry.space_group_name_H-M   'P 1'
#
loop_
_entity.id
_entity.type
_entity.pdbx_description
1 polymer ?
#
loop_
_entity_poly.entity_id
_entity_poly.type
_entity_poly.pdbx_seq_one_letter_code
_entity_poly.pdbx_strand_id
1 'polypeptide(L)'
;MSTLSISLIGLLGSMDWTSVLRYDPFNPLIFTRFFFWGFFAVVLMVFSAVYKRPPIRNAWLFVASIFFYWKTSGLFVGLLLFAVIMDFFLGQWSASSPDRSRKRWLLATSVFINLSLLGFFKYAHFVVDNINTLFHTSFQPVNFFAHWANMAWDAHFVENKILLPVGISFYTFQTMSYAIDIYRNDVKPVRNLL
;
A
#
# COMPACT_ATOMS: atom_id res chain seq x y z
N MET A 1 22.19 28.67 28.56
CA MET A 1 21.83 27.32 28.19
C MET A 1 20.43 26.85 28.66
N SER A 2 19.74 27.61 29.52
CA SER A 2 18.43 27.23 30.11
C SER A 2 17.19 27.61 29.32
N THR A 3 17.25 28.55 28.42
CA THR A 3 16.08 29.03 27.63
C THR A 3 15.75 28.14 26.40
N LEU A 4 16.75 27.48 25.81
CA LEU A 4 16.55 26.55 24.68
C LEU A 4 15.91 25.23 25.12
N SER A 5 16.21 24.72 26.33
CA SER A 5 15.62 23.50 26.86
C SER A 5 14.14 23.66 27.24
N ILE A 6 13.75 24.82 27.76
CA ILE A 6 12.35 25.14 28.11
C ILE A 6 11.50 25.30 26.85
N SER A 7 12.05 25.90 25.78
CA SER A 7 11.37 26.03 24.49
C SER A 7 11.16 24.68 23.78
N LEU A 8 12.12 23.76 23.88
CA LEU A 8 12.00 22.42 23.30
C LEU A 8 10.96 21.55 24.05
N ILE A 9 10.92 21.64 25.38
CA ILE A 9 9.94 20.91 26.21
C ILE A 9 8.52 21.48 25.98
N GLY A 10 8.40 22.81 25.82
CA GLY A 10 7.12 23.45 25.46
C GLY A 10 6.61 23.06 24.06
N LEU A 11 7.51 22.95 23.08
CA LEU A 11 7.20 22.46 21.73
C LEU A 11 6.80 21.00 21.70
N LEU A 12 7.44 20.13 22.51
CA LEU A 12 7.10 18.72 22.63
C LEU A 12 5.78 18.50 23.40
N GLY A 13 5.48 19.36 24.39
CA GLY A 13 4.25 19.29 25.17
C GLY A 13 3.00 19.79 24.43
N SER A 14 3.18 20.66 23.43
CA SER A 14 2.10 21.15 22.57
C SER A 14 1.87 20.32 21.30
N MET A 15 2.73 19.32 21.05
CA MET A 15 2.54 18.38 19.94
C MET A 15 1.37 17.46 20.26
N ASP A 16 0.26 17.67 19.57
CA ASP A 16 -0.88 16.78 19.62
C ASP A 16 -0.49 15.43 18.98
N TRP A 17 -0.07 14.47 19.82
CA TRP A 17 0.37 13.15 19.42
C TRP A 17 -0.70 12.39 18.62
N THR A 18 -1.97 12.77 18.80
CA THR A 18 -3.07 12.19 18.00
C THR A 18 -3.00 12.61 16.55
N SER A 19 -2.51 13.82 16.26
CA SER A 19 -2.31 14.32 14.89
C SER A 19 -1.20 13.57 14.15
N VAL A 20 -0.18 13.08 14.89
CA VAL A 20 0.91 12.29 14.31
C VAL A 20 0.41 10.92 13.81
N LEU A 21 -0.57 10.34 14.48
CA LEU A 21 -1.15 9.04 14.11
C LEU A 21 -2.27 9.16 13.09
N ARG A 22 -2.95 10.31 13.02
CA ARG A 22 -4.09 10.52 12.13
C ARG A 22 -3.62 10.74 10.68
N TYR A 23 -4.31 10.12 9.73
CA TYR A 23 -4.12 10.42 8.31
C TYR A 23 -4.60 11.83 8.00
N ASP A 24 -3.76 12.63 7.34
CA ASP A 24 -4.11 13.97 6.85
C ASP A 24 -3.89 14.01 5.34
N PRO A 25 -4.97 14.08 4.53
CA PRO A 25 -4.86 14.11 3.07
C PRO A 25 -4.15 15.37 2.54
N PHE A 26 -4.12 16.46 3.32
CA PHE A 26 -3.44 17.70 2.93
C PHE A 26 -1.94 17.72 3.28
N ASN A 27 -1.53 16.84 4.22
CA ASN A 27 -0.15 16.74 4.69
C ASN A 27 0.36 15.28 4.67
N PRO A 28 0.40 14.61 3.50
CA PRO A 28 0.91 13.25 3.42
C PRO A 28 2.40 13.20 3.81
N LEU A 29 2.81 12.08 4.39
CA LEU A 29 4.21 11.85 4.73
C LEU A 29 4.99 11.49 3.46
N ILE A 30 5.58 12.48 2.81
CA ILE A 30 6.40 12.30 1.61
C ILE A 30 7.88 12.54 1.90
N PHE A 31 8.75 11.96 1.06
CA PHE A 31 10.22 11.98 1.22
C PHE A 31 10.83 13.39 1.28
N THR A 32 10.14 14.40 0.75
CA THR A 32 10.61 15.80 0.71
C THR A 32 10.36 16.54 2.02
N ARG A 33 9.59 15.98 2.95
CA ARG A 33 9.26 16.65 4.22
C ARG A 33 10.23 16.28 5.33
N PHE A 34 10.51 17.24 6.20
CA PHE A 34 11.40 17.06 7.35
C PHE A 34 10.91 15.93 8.29
N PHE A 35 9.60 15.79 8.48
CA PHE A 35 9.00 14.71 9.28
C PHE A 35 9.35 13.30 8.78
N PHE A 36 9.51 13.12 7.47
CA PHE A 36 9.96 11.85 6.91
C PHE A 36 11.35 11.47 7.44
N TRP A 37 12.28 12.40 7.48
CA TRP A 37 13.64 12.14 7.93
C TRP A 37 13.70 11.81 9.41
N GLY A 38 12.86 12.46 10.25
CA GLY A 38 12.69 12.10 11.66
C GLY A 38 12.14 10.68 11.82
N PHE A 39 11.08 10.34 11.10
CA PHE A 39 10.52 8.99 11.07
C PHE A 39 11.57 7.96 10.63
N PHE A 40 12.28 8.24 9.54
CA PHE A 40 13.31 7.34 9.00
C PHE A 40 14.46 7.13 9.99
N ALA A 41 14.90 8.18 10.67
CA ALA A 41 15.93 8.07 11.72
C ALA A 41 15.48 7.15 12.86
N VAL A 42 14.21 7.25 13.32
CA VAL A 42 13.65 6.36 14.34
C VAL A 42 13.62 4.92 13.84
N VAL A 43 13.17 4.69 12.59
CA VAL A 43 13.13 3.35 11.99
C VAL A 43 14.53 2.74 11.94
N LEU A 44 15.55 3.50 11.51
CA LEU A 44 16.95 3.04 11.46
C LEU A 44 17.52 2.76 12.86
N MET A 45 17.21 3.60 13.86
CA MET A 45 17.68 3.43 15.23
C MET A 45 17.16 2.12 15.82
N VAL A 46 15.86 1.85 15.71
CA VAL A 46 15.26 0.61 16.19
C VAL A 46 15.76 -0.59 15.37
N PHE A 47 15.87 -0.45 14.04
CA PHE A 47 16.46 -1.49 13.20
C PHE A 47 17.87 -1.88 13.65
N SER A 48 18.71 -0.89 13.95
CA SER A 48 20.08 -1.13 14.45
C SER A 48 20.11 -1.86 15.80
N ALA A 49 19.11 -1.62 16.65
CA ALA A 49 19.00 -2.30 17.95
C ALA A 49 18.55 -3.77 17.81
N VAL A 50 17.67 -4.06 16.80
CA VAL A 50 17.05 -5.38 16.67
C VAL A 50 17.59 -6.21 15.50
N TYR A 51 18.61 -5.72 14.74
CA TYR A 51 19.05 -6.34 13.50
C TYR A 51 19.51 -7.80 13.66
N LYS A 52 20.05 -8.16 14.82
CA LYS A 52 20.49 -9.53 15.13
C LYS A 52 19.35 -10.54 15.33
N ARG A 53 18.11 -10.05 15.48
CA ARG A 53 16.92 -10.89 15.72
C ARG A 53 15.98 -10.84 14.51
N PRO A 54 16.13 -11.73 13.51
CA PRO A 54 15.39 -11.66 12.24
C PRO A 54 13.87 -11.52 12.40
N PRO A 55 13.17 -12.27 13.28
CA PRO A 55 11.72 -12.14 13.39
C PRO A 55 11.28 -10.77 13.91
N ILE A 56 11.98 -10.23 14.92
CA ILE A 56 11.66 -8.92 15.49
C ILE A 56 11.98 -7.82 14.47
N ARG A 57 13.09 -7.92 13.80
CA ARG A 57 13.51 -6.99 12.75
C ARG A 57 12.48 -6.93 11.62
N ASN A 58 12.03 -8.09 11.11
CA ASN A 58 11.06 -8.15 10.03
C ASN A 58 9.71 -7.60 10.47
N ALA A 59 9.24 -7.95 11.68
CA ALA A 59 8.01 -7.40 12.25
C ALA A 59 8.09 -5.88 12.40
N TRP A 60 9.23 -5.34 12.90
CA TRP A 60 9.43 -3.90 13.00
C TRP A 60 9.36 -3.21 11.64
N LEU A 61 10.08 -3.71 10.63
CA LEU A 61 10.05 -3.15 9.28
C LEU A 61 8.65 -3.22 8.66
N PHE A 62 7.92 -4.30 8.90
CA PHE A 62 6.55 -4.44 8.43
C PHE A 62 5.64 -3.37 9.05
N VAL A 63 5.66 -3.21 10.38
CA VAL A 63 4.86 -2.20 11.09
C VAL A 63 5.22 -0.79 10.63
N ALA A 64 6.52 -0.48 10.52
CA ALA A 64 6.99 0.81 10.03
C ALA A 64 6.53 1.09 8.59
N SER A 65 6.56 0.09 7.71
CA SER A 65 6.11 0.20 6.32
C SER A 65 4.60 0.45 6.24
N ILE A 66 3.80 -0.29 7.02
CA ILE A 66 2.35 -0.09 7.10
C ILE A 66 2.02 1.31 7.62
N PHE A 67 2.68 1.77 8.67
CA PHE A 67 2.50 3.11 9.22
C PHE A 67 2.86 4.19 8.20
N PHE A 68 4.00 4.06 7.52
CA PHE A 68 4.41 4.98 6.46
C PHE A 68 3.37 5.03 5.34
N TYR A 69 2.93 3.87 4.86
CA TYR A 69 1.95 3.81 3.78
C TYR A 69 0.58 4.38 4.20
N TRP A 70 0.15 4.12 5.45
CA TRP A 70 -1.04 4.72 6.02
C TRP A 70 -0.95 6.25 6.04
N LYS A 71 0.17 6.81 6.48
CA LYS A 71 0.40 8.27 6.51
C LYS A 71 0.51 8.90 5.12
N THR A 72 0.86 8.12 4.12
CA THR A 72 1.04 8.59 2.73
C THR A 72 -0.24 8.45 1.90
N SER A 73 -0.94 7.34 2.05
CA SER A 73 -2.05 6.94 1.17
C SER A 73 -3.35 6.61 1.92
N GLY A 74 -3.39 6.71 3.25
CA GLY A 74 -4.58 6.45 4.05
C GLY A 74 -5.09 5.02 3.88
N LEU A 75 -6.40 4.86 3.65
CA LEU A 75 -7.07 3.56 3.54
C LEU A 75 -6.58 2.69 2.36
N PHE A 76 -5.83 3.25 1.40
CA PHE A 76 -5.24 2.44 0.33
C PHE A 76 -4.19 1.44 0.84
N VAL A 77 -3.79 1.52 2.11
CA VAL A 77 -3.02 0.45 2.77
C VAL A 77 -3.78 -0.88 2.75
N GLY A 78 -5.11 -0.86 2.86
CA GLY A 78 -5.95 -2.06 2.74
C GLY A 78 -5.83 -2.71 1.36
N LEU A 79 -5.76 -1.91 0.30
CA LEU A 79 -5.56 -2.40 -1.07
C LEU A 79 -4.19 -3.05 -1.25
N LEU A 80 -3.14 -2.42 -0.71
CA LEU A 80 -1.78 -2.99 -0.71
C LEU A 80 -1.75 -4.34 0.02
N LEU A 81 -2.33 -4.39 1.23
CA LEU A 81 -2.40 -5.63 2.02
C LEU A 81 -3.20 -6.72 1.30
N PHE A 82 -4.33 -6.35 0.69
CA PHE A 82 -5.13 -7.27 -0.11
C PHE A 82 -4.29 -7.89 -1.25
N ALA A 83 -3.59 -7.07 -2.03
CA ALA A 83 -2.75 -7.55 -3.13
C ALA A 83 -1.65 -8.50 -2.62
N VAL A 84 -0.93 -8.11 -1.55
CA VAL A 84 0.15 -8.92 -0.96
C VAL A 84 -0.37 -10.25 -0.44
N ILE A 85 -1.49 -10.25 0.31
CA ILE A 85 -2.09 -11.46 0.88
C ILE A 85 -2.59 -12.39 -0.22
N MET A 86 -3.27 -11.83 -1.21
CA MET A 86 -3.78 -12.57 -2.37
C MET A 86 -2.63 -13.27 -3.12
N ASP A 87 -1.57 -12.54 -3.47
CA ASP A 87 -0.42 -13.09 -4.18
C ASP A 87 0.37 -14.09 -3.33
N PHE A 88 0.41 -13.90 -2.01
CA PHE A 88 0.98 -14.88 -1.10
C PHE A 88 0.24 -16.23 -1.20
N PHE A 89 -1.09 -16.25 -1.11
CA PHE A 89 -1.87 -17.49 -1.21
C PHE A 89 -1.81 -18.10 -2.60
N LEU A 90 -1.92 -17.31 -3.65
CA LEU A 90 -1.81 -17.80 -5.03
C LEU A 90 -0.42 -18.41 -5.30
N GLY A 91 0.64 -17.79 -4.76
CA GLY A 91 2.00 -18.29 -4.83
C GLY A 91 2.16 -19.63 -4.10
N GLN A 92 1.62 -19.77 -2.89
CA GLN A 92 1.62 -21.03 -2.14
C GLN A 92 0.89 -22.14 -2.89
N TRP A 93 -0.32 -21.86 -3.40
CA TRP A 93 -1.11 -22.83 -4.16
C TRP A 93 -0.43 -23.22 -5.48
N SER A 94 0.20 -22.25 -6.15
CA SER A 94 0.97 -22.52 -7.36
C SER A 94 2.13 -23.46 -7.08
N ALA A 95 2.92 -23.20 -6.05
CA ALA A 95 4.06 -24.04 -5.71
C ALA A 95 3.67 -25.45 -5.25
N SER A 96 2.53 -25.59 -4.54
CA SER A 96 2.03 -26.88 -4.06
C SER A 96 1.34 -27.72 -5.16
N SER A 97 1.05 -27.12 -6.31
CA SER A 97 0.32 -27.79 -7.38
C SER A 97 1.26 -28.64 -8.25
N PRO A 98 0.99 -29.95 -8.46
CA PRO A 98 1.75 -30.79 -9.38
C PRO A 98 1.39 -30.50 -10.85
N ASP A 99 0.19 -30.00 -11.12
CA ASP A 99 -0.34 -29.79 -12.46
C ASP A 99 0.09 -28.45 -13.05
N ARG A 100 0.73 -28.51 -14.23
CA ARG A 100 1.18 -27.32 -14.95
C ARG A 100 0.01 -26.43 -15.44
N SER A 101 -1.12 -27.03 -15.76
CA SER A 101 -2.31 -26.29 -16.17
C SER A 101 -2.85 -25.46 -15.02
N ARG A 102 -2.95 -26.04 -13.82
CA ARG A 102 -3.38 -25.35 -12.61
C ARG A 102 -2.44 -24.21 -12.23
N LYS A 103 -1.11 -24.42 -12.30
CA LYS A 103 -0.13 -23.35 -12.08
C LYS A 103 -0.34 -22.18 -13.04
N ARG A 104 -0.61 -22.46 -14.32
CA ARG A 104 -0.88 -21.42 -15.33
C ARG A 104 -2.13 -20.62 -15.01
N TRP A 105 -3.21 -21.27 -14.59
CA TRP A 105 -4.42 -20.58 -14.19
C TRP A 105 -4.24 -19.72 -12.94
N LEU A 106 -3.52 -20.21 -11.94
CA LEU A 106 -3.20 -19.43 -10.73
C LEU A 106 -2.35 -18.18 -11.07
N LEU A 107 -1.35 -18.33 -11.92
CA LEU A 107 -0.58 -17.19 -12.42
C LEU A 107 -1.46 -16.21 -13.20
N ALA A 108 -2.30 -16.69 -14.12
CA ALA A 108 -3.19 -15.84 -14.90
C ALA A 108 -4.16 -15.07 -13.97
N THR A 109 -4.66 -15.70 -12.92
CA THR A 109 -5.53 -15.07 -11.92
C THR A 109 -4.78 -13.97 -11.16
N SER A 110 -3.55 -14.22 -10.69
CA SER A 110 -2.73 -13.20 -10.02
C SER A 110 -2.49 -12.00 -10.95
N VAL A 111 -2.03 -12.24 -12.18
CA VAL A 111 -1.76 -11.19 -13.16
C VAL A 111 -3.05 -10.41 -13.48
N PHE A 112 -4.17 -11.11 -13.70
CA PHE A 112 -5.45 -10.47 -14.02
C PHE A 112 -5.93 -9.56 -12.88
N ILE A 113 -5.91 -10.01 -11.63
CA ILE A 113 -6.32 -9.20 -10.48
C ILE A 113 -5.42 -7.97 -10.32
N ASN A 114 -4.10 -8.17 -10.37
CA ASN A 114 -3.14 -7.08 -10.25
C ASN A 114 -3.29 -6.03 -11.36
N LEU A 115 -3.45 -6.46 -12.62
CA LEU A 115 -3.67 -5.56 -13.74
C LEU A 115 -5.04 -4.88 -13.68
N SER A 116 -6.08 -5.57 -13.20
CA SER A 116 -7.41 -4.99 -13.03
C SER A 116 -7.41 -3.88 -11.99
N LEU A 117 -6.72 -4.09 -10.85
CA LEU A 117 -6.54 -3.06 -9.83
C LEU A 117 -5.76 -1.85 -10.38
N LEU A 118 -4.64 -2.12 -11.05
CA LEU A 118 -3.85 -1.05 -11.69
C LEU A 118 -4.67 -0.31 -12.75
N GLY A 119 -5.39 -1.05 -13.59
CA GLY A 119 -6.26 -0.50 -14.63
C GLY A 119 -7.35 0.39 -14.05
N PHE A 120 -8.02 -0.07 -13.00
CA PHE A 120 -9.07 0.70 -12.34
C PHE A 120 -8.53 2.00 -11.75
N PHE A 121 -7.49 1.97 -10.93
CA PHE A 121 -7.00 3.18 -10.26
C PHE A 121 -6.27 4.14 -11.19
N LYS A 122 -5.56 3.64 -12.19
CA LYS A 122 -4.72 4.46 -13.07
C LYS A 122 -5.43 4.92 -14.33
N TYR A 123 -6.28 4.07 -14.91
CA TYR A 123 -6.83 4.30 -16.26
C TYR A 123 -8.34 4.49 -16.29
N ALA A 124 -9.06 4.43 -15.14
CA ALA A 124 -10.52 4.59 -15.13
C ALA A 124 -10.97 5.93 -15.73
N HIS A 125 -10.32 7.04 -15.34
CA HIS A 125 -10.62 8.36 -15.93
C HIS A 125 -10.39 8.37 -17.44
N PHE A 126 -9.25 7.88 -17.88
CA PHE A 126 -8.92 7.80 -19.32
C PHE A 126 -9.96 6.98 -20.10
N VAL A 127 -10.38 5.84 -19.58
CA VAL A 127 -11.40 4.98 -20.23
C VAL A 127 -12.75 5.68 -20.29
N VAL A 128 -13.18 6.28 -19.17
CA VAL A 128 -14.46 6.99 -19.10
C VAL A 128 -14.49 8.20 -20.03
N ASP A 129 -13.40 8.99 -20.08
CA ASP A 129 -13.30 10.15 -20.96
C ASP A 129 -13.36 9.75 -22.44
N ASN A 130 -12.70 8.65 -22.82
CA ASN A 130 -12.78 8.13 -24.20
C ASN A 130 -14.18 7.62 -24.54
N ILE A 131 -14.85 6.91 -23.63
CA ILE A 131 -16.23 6.46 -23.83
C ILE A 131 -17.16 7.67 -23.99
N ASN A 132 -17.03 8.67 -23.12
CA ASN A 132 -17.83 9.90 -23.20
C ASN A 132 -17.63 10.62 -24.55
N THR A 133 -16.40 10.67 -25.04
CA THR A 133 -16.08 11.32 -26.32
C THR A 133 -16.66 10.54 -27.51
N LEU A 134 -16.53 9.19 -27.49
CA LEU A 134 -17.00 8.35 -28.59
C LEU A 134 -18.52 8.24 -28.67
N PHE A 135 -19.19 8.16 -27.53
CA PHE A 135 -20.63 7.91 -27.45
C PHE A 135 -21.45 9.14 -27.05
N HIS A 136 -20.80 10.31 -26.94
CA HIS A 136 -21.42 11.57 -26.48
C HIS A 136 -22.20 11.42 -25.15
N THR A 137 -21.65 10.61 -24.23
CA THR A 137 -22.21 10.37 -22.90
C THR A 137 -21.54 11.25 -21.84
N SER A 138 -22.11 11.32 -20.66
CA SER A 138 -21.57 12.10 -19.52
C SER A 138 -21.35 11.22 -18.30
N PHE A 139 -20.79 10.03 -18.49
CA PHE A 139 -20.44 9.15 -17.36
C PHE A 139 -19.37 9.78 -16.49
N GLN A 140 -19.49 9.59 -15.17
CA GLN A 140 -18.47 9.98 -14.22
C GLN A 140 -17.85 8.70 -13.61
N PRO A 141 -16.53 8.61 -13.49
CA PRO A 141 -15.92 7.49 -12.82
C PRO A 141 -16.27 7.52 -11.34
N VAL A 142 -16.90 6.47 -10.85
CA VAL A 142 -17.26 6.31 -9.44
C VAL A 142 -16.20 5.45 -8.75
N ASN A 143 -15.70 5.92 -7.63
CA ASN A 143 -14.79 5.15 -6.80
C ASN A 143 -15.58 4.16 -5.92
N PHE A 144 -15.81 2.96 -6.44
CA PHE A 144 -16.53 1.90 -5.72
C PHE A 144 -15.93 1.56 -4.36
N PHE A 145 -14.61 1.67 -4.21
CA PHE A 145 -13.93 1.41 -2.93
C PHE A 145 -14.23 2.51 -1.91
N ALA A 146 -14.26 3.77 -2.35
CA ALA A 146 -14.65 4.88 -1.48
C ALA A 146 -16.13 4.78 -1.09
N HIS A 147 -16.99 4.45 -2.04
CA HIS A 147 -18.42 4.24 -1.79
C HIS A 147 -18.65 3.10 -0.77
N TRP A 148 -18.01 1.96 -0.96
CA TRP A 148 -18.10 0.84 -0.03
C TRP A 148 -17.51 1.16 1.34
N ALA A 149 -16.39 1.86 1.42
CA ALA A 149 -15.78 2.29 2.68
C ALA A 149 -16.68 3.29 3.43
N ASN A 150 -17.33 4.21 2.72
CA ASN A 150 -18.30 5.13 3.32
C ASN A 150 -19.51 4.37 3.88
N MET A 151 -20.01 3.38 3.16
CA MET A 151 -21.13 2.56 3.62
C MET A 151 -20.77 1.67 4.82
N ALA A 152 -19.54 1.11 4.85
CA ALA A 152 -19.13 0.16 5.89
C ALA A 152 -18.61 0.84 7.17
N TRP A 153 -17.94 1.99 7.06
CA TRP A 153 -17.23 2.65 8.16
C TRP A 153 -17.50 4.14 8.32
N ASP A 154 -18.51 4.70 7.62
CA ASP A 154 -18.83 6.14 7.65
C ASP A 154 -17.60 7.05 7.42
N ALA A 155 -16.79 6.67 6.45
CA ALA A 155 -15.41 7.19 6.29
C ALA A 155 -15.33 8.55 5.56
N HIS A 156 -16.44 9.07 5.01
CA HIS A 156 -16.57 10.35 4.30
C HIS A 156 -15.54 10.58 3.17
N PHE A 157 -15.20 9.53 2.41
CA PHE A 157 -14.33 9.66 1.23
C PHE A 157 -15.07 10.31 0.06
N VAL A 158 -14.32 11.04 -0.75
CA VAL A 158 -14.86 11.63 -1.99
C VAL A 158 -15.04 10.52 -3.03
N GLU A 159 -16.27 10.17 -3.34
CA GLU A 159 -16.62 9.09 -4.27
C GLU A 159 -16.40 9.45 -5.74
N ASN A 160 -16.47 10.75 -6.07
CA ASN A 160 -16.33 11.25 -7.44
C ASN A 160 -14.86 11.42 -7.90
N LYS A 161 -13.90 11.04 -7.05
CA LYS A 161 -12.47 11.08 -7.40
C LYS A 161 -11.82 9.72 -7.14
N ILE A 162 -11.33 9.10 -8.19
CA ILE A 162 -10.46 7.95 -8.07
C ILE A 162 -9.06 8.49 -7.79
N LEU A 163 -8.69 8.52 -6.50
CA LEU A 163 -7.34 8.88 -6.09
C LEU A 163 -6.40 7.73 -6.41
N LEU A 164 -5.28 8.04 -7.05
CA LEU A 164 -4.25 7.04 -7.37
C LEU A 164 -3.46 6.70 -6.10
N PRO A 165 -3.49 5.45 -5.61
CA PRO A 165 -2.66 5.04 -4.48
C PRO A 165 -1.17 5.21 -4.81
N VAL A 166 -0.41 5.76 -3.87
CA VAL A 166 1.03 5.96 -4.06
C VAL A 166 1.72 4.61 -4.29
N GLY A 167 2.50 4.52 -5.35
CA GLY A 167 3.29 3.33 -5.68
C GLY A 167 2.50 2.15 -6.26
N ILE A 168 1.20 2.29 -6.60
CA ILE A 168 0.39 1.18 -7.12
C ILE A 168 1.05 0.47 -8.30
N SER A 169 1.59 1.19 -9.25
CA SER A 169 2.28 0.58 -10.39
C SER A 169 3.52 -0.20 -9.96
N PHE A 170 4.27 0.33 -9.00
CA PHE A 170 5.50 -0.31 -8.54
C PHE A 170 5.22 -1.63 -7.83
N TYR A 171 4.34 -1.64 -6.83
CA TYR A 171 4.05 -2.87 -6.10
C TYR A 171 3.28 -3.89 -6.95
N THR A 172 2.42 -3.47 -7.88
CA THR A 172 1.73 -4.36 -8.82
C THR A 172 2.74 -5.10 -9.70
N PHE A 173 3.72 -4.42 -10.27
CA PHE A 173 4.76 -5.09 -11.06
C PHE A 173 5.66 -5.99 -10.21
N GLN A 174 5.96 -5.60 -8.98
CA GLN A 174 6.75 -6.40 -8.07
C GLN A 174 6.03 -7.71 -7.70
N THR A 175 4.74 -7.66 -7.38
CA THR A 175 3.96 -8.86 -7.05
C THR A 175 3.75 -9.77 -8.26
N MET A 176 3.53 -9.19 -9.46
CA MET A 176 3.48 -9.99 -10.70
C MET A 176 4.82 -10.67 -11.00
N SER A 177 5.95 -9.99 -10.85
CA SER A 177 7.27 -10.62 -11.01
C SER A 177 7.44 -11.81 -10.08
N TYR A 178 7.09 -11.65 -8.80
CA TYR A 178 7.13 -12.74 -7.82
C TYR A 178 6.25 -13.94 -8.24
N ALA A 179 5.02 -13.70 -8.72
CA ALA A 179 4.13 -14.75 -9.19
C ALA A 179 4.70 -15.51 -10.42
N ILE A 180 5.34 -14.78 -11.35
CA ILE A 180 6.00 -15.34 -12.53
C ILE A 180 7.20 -16.20 -12.11
N ASP A 181 8.04 -15.73 -11.19
CA ASP A 181 9.23 -16.43 -10.72
C ASP A 181 8.86 -17.73 -10.00
N ILE A 182 7.77 -17.73 -9.21
CA ILE A 182 7.22 -18.96 -8.62
C ILE A 182 6.75 -19.93 -9.70
N TYR A 183 6.02 -19.43 -10.71
CA TYR A 183 5.55 -20.28 -11.82
C TYR A 183 6.71 -20.95 -12.58
N ARG A 184 7.81 -20.22 -12.79
CA ARG A 184 9.03 -20.72 -13.42
C ARG A 184 9.82 -21.65 -12.54
N ASN A 185 9.54 -21.71 -11.24
CA ASN A 185 10.29 -22.34 -10.16
C ASN A 185 11.69 -21.71 -9.94
N ASP A 186 11.87 -20.46 -10.31
CA ASP A 186 13.11 -19.70 -10.09
C ASP A 186 13.23 -19.30 -8.62
N VAL A 187 12.09 -19.05 -7.96
CA VAL A 187 12.00 -18.69 -6.54
C VAL A 187 11.05 -19.64 -5.80
N LYS A 188 11.44 -20.05 -4.59
CA LYS A 188 10.54 -20.79 -3.70
C LYS A 188 9.58 -19.83 -3.01
N PRO A 189 8.28 -20.21 -2.84
CA PRO A 189 7.33 -19.36 -2.15
C PRO A 189 7.77 -19.10 -0.72
N VAL A 190 7.55 -17.89 -0.27
CA VAL A 190 7.80 -17.47 1.11
C VAL A 190 6.85 -18.25 2.03
N ARG A 191 7.38 -18.90 3.06
CA ARG A 191 6.57 -19.71 3.98
C ARG A 191 5.80 -18.87 5.01
N ASN A 192 6.33 -17.72 5.36
CA ASN A 192 5.74 -16.79 6.33
C ASN A 192 5.54 -15.43 5.67
N LEU A 193 4.50 -14.75 6.05
CA LEU A 193 4.16 -13.42 5.53
C LEU A 193 5.07 -12.32 6.10
N LEU A 194 5.85 -12.63 7.16
CA LEU A 194 6.81 -11.78 7.87
C LEU A 194 8.22 -12.33 7.77
#